data_ee4926fe660c61f3c10c72bb94f4a126
#
_entry.id   ee4926fe660c61f3c10c72bb94f4a126
#
_cell.length_a   1.000
_cell.length_b   1.000
_cell.length_c   1.000
_cell.angle_alpha   90.00
_cell.angle_beta   90.00
_cell.angle_gamma   90.00
#
_symmetry.space_group_name_H-M   'P 1'
#
loop_
_entity.id
_entity.type
_entity.pdbx_description
1 polymer ?
#
loop_
_entity_poly.entity_id
_entity_poly.type
_entity_poly.pdbx_seq_one_letter_code
_entity_poly.pdbx_strand_id
1 'polypeptide(L)'
;QEDGMVTAIPVLGSLALGAQKLLPALQQAYSSYSTIKGSNSSLKDVLNLLNQPLPEYADQSPPRPISFEKEIKLTGLDFRYTEDSPWVLKNINLSLEKGMRIGFIGVTGSGKSTLLDIIMGILSSTNGELTIDQQPINSKNRRAWQAHIAHVPQNIYLADSSIEENI
;
A
#
# COMPACT_ATOMS: atom_id res chain seq x y z
N GLN A 1 -53.25 -6.20 56.90
CA GLN A 1 -52.37 -6.81 55.89
C GLN A 1 -52.94 -6.71 54.45
N GLU A 2 -54.26 -6.50 54.29
CA GLU A 2 -54.90 -6.38 52.95
C GLU A 2 -54.64 -5.04 52.26
N ASP A 3 -54.53 -3.94 52.98
CA ASP A 3 -54.26 -2.62 52.36
C ASP A 3 -52.89 -2.46 51.75
N GLY A 4 -51.89 -3.19 52.22
CA GLY A 4 -50.54 -3.17 51.64
C GLY A 4 -50.45 -3.83 50.26
N MET A 5 -51.26 -4.87 49.98
CA MET A 5 -51.30 -5.56 48.70
C MET A 5 -52.04 -4.75 47.62
N VAL A 6 -53.09 -4.07 47.99
CA VAL A 6 -53.91 -3.25 47.08
C VAL A 6 -53.13 -2.08 46.50
N THR A 7 -52.21 -1.49 47.30
CA THR A 7 -51.32 -0.41 46.84
C THR A 7 -50.05 -0.88 46.16
N ALA A 8 -49.54 -2.09 46.45
CA ALA A 8 -48.33 -2.60 45.87
C ALA A 8 -48.51 -3.03 44.38
N ILE A 9 -49.67 -3.59 44.01
CA ILE A 9 -49.92 -4.05 42.65
C ILE A 9 -49.89 -2.92 41.60
N PRO A 10 -50.55 -1.77 41.82
CA PRO A 10 -50.46 -0.63 40.88
C PRO A 10 -49.03 -0.05 40.77
N VAL A 11 -48.29 -0.01 41.89
CA VAL A 11 -46.90 0.48 41.89
C VAL A 11 -45.99 -0.46 41.09
N LEU A 12 -46.09 -1.77 41.31
CA LEU A 12 -45.31 -2.76 40.55
C LEU A 12 -45.69 -2.74 39.06
N GLY A 13 -46.97 -2.59 38.75
CA GLY A 13 -47.44 -2.46 37.35
C GLY A 13 -46.88 -1.21 36.67
N SER A 14 -46.88 -0.07 37.35
CA SER A 14 -46.31 1.17 36.79
C SER A 14 -44.79 1.08 36.58
N LEU A 15 -44.07 0.44 37.51
CA LEU A 15 -42.63 0.18 37.39
C LEU A 15 -42.34 -0.77 36.20
N ALA A 16 -43.12 -1.83 36.06
CA ALA A 16 -42.97 -2.77 34.95
C ALA A 16 -43.19 -2.08 33.59
N LEU A 17 -44.25 -1.26 33.49
CA LEU A 17 -44.54 -0.48 32.28
C LEU A 17 -43.44 0.58 32.01
N GLY A 18 -42.92 1.20 33.06
CA GLY A 18 -41.78 2.13 32.94
C GLY A 18 -40.52 1.43 32.42
N ALA A 19 -40.20 0.29 33.01
CA ALA A 19 -39.05 -0.51 32.58
C ALA A 19 -39.19 -0.99 31.13
N GLN A 20 -40.40 -1.44 30.74
CA GLN A 20 -40.70 -1.88 29.38
C GLN A 20 -40.54 -0.76 28.33
N LYS A 21 -40.85 0.51 28.72
CA LYS A 21 -40.64 1.68 27.85
C LYS A 21 -39.17 2.14 27.79
N LEU A 22 -38.45 2.01 28.88
CA LEU A 22 -37.05 2.44 28.98
C LEU A 22 -36.10 1.48 28.27
N LEU A 23 -36.37 0.18 28.31
CA LEU A 23 -35.48 -0.84 27.78
C LEU A 23 -35.17 -0.64 26.27
N PRO A 24 -36.15 -0.38 25.40
CA PRO A 24 -35.86 -0.13 23.97
C PRO A 24 -35.02 1.13 23.76
N ALA A 25 -35.27 2.19 24.54
CA ALA A 25 -34.50 3.43 24.44
C ALA A 25 -33.01 3.22 24.81
N LEU A 26 -32.75 2.45 25.86
CA LEU A 26 -31.39 2.08 26.26
C LEU A 26 -30.70 1.18 25.23
N GLN A 27 -31.45 0.22 24.71
CA GLN A 27 -30.92 -0.66 23.64
C GLN A 27 -30.58 0.16 22.40
N GLN A 28 -31.40 1.10 21.98
CA GLN A 28 -31.14 1.96 20.83
C GLN A 28 -29.92 2.87 21.06
N ALA A 29 -29.82 3.47 22.26
CA ALA A 29 -28.66 4.28 22.64
C ALA A 29 -27.35 3.46 22.60
N TYR A 30 -27.39 2.25 23.17
CA TYR A 30 -26.22 1.35 23.12
C TYR A 30 -25.86 0.91 21.71
N SER A 31 -26.84 0.54 20.89
CA SER A 31 -26.63 0.17 19.49
C SER A 31 -26.00 1.32 18.70
N SER A 32 -26.53 2.55 18.85
CA SER A 32 -25.96 3.73 18.19
C SER A 32 -24.53 4.01 18.63
N TYR A 33 -24.25 3.92 19.92
CA TYR A 33 -22.89 4.05 20.44
C TYR A 33 -21.93 3.00 19.89
N SER A 34 -22.36 1.74 19.84
CA SER A 34 -21.58 0.63 19.30
C SER A 34 -21.28 0.82 17.80
N THR A 35 -22.27 1.29 17.02
CA THR A 35 -22.11 1.60 15.60
C THR A 35 -21.09 2.73 15.38
N ILE A 36 -21.19 3.82 16.13
CA ILE A 36 -20.24 4.93 16.06
C ILE A 36 -18.82 4.45 16.38
N LYS A 37 -18.69 3.67 17.45
CA LYS A 37 -17.38 3.15 17.86
C LYS A 37 -16.78 2.18 16.84
N GLY A 38 -17.59 1.32 16.23
CA GLY A 38 -17.16 0.38 15.19
C GLY A 38 -16.74 1.08 13.89
N SER A 39 -17.45 2.14 13.51
CA SER A 39 -17.15 2.89 12.28
C SER A 39 -15.94 3.83 12.42
N ASN A 40 -15.51 4.12 13.62
CA ASN A 40 -14.42 5.08 13.88
C ASN A 40 -13.06 4.58 13.35
N SER A 41 -12.80 3.26 13.39
CA SER A 41 -11.57 2.68 12.81
C SER A 41 -11.53 2.86 11.29
N SER A 42 -12.61 2.52 10.59
CA SER A 42 -12.71 2.68 9.14
C SER A 42 -12.58 4.14 8.70
N LEU A 43 -13.17 5.06 9.46
CA LEU A 43 -13.03 6.50 9.21
C LEU A 43 -11.57 6.96 9.38
N LYS A 44 -10.89 6.49 10.42
CA LYS A 44 -9.47 6.79 10.64
C LYS A 44 -8.60 6.27 9.50
N ASP A 45 -8.87 5.08 9.01
CA ASP A 45 -8.11 4.50 7.90
C ASP A 45 -8.28 5.32 6.62
N VAL A 46 -9.50 5.75 6.31
CA VAL A 46 -9.78 6.64 5.18
C VAL A 46 -9.09 8.00 5.36
N LEU A 47 -9.17 8.60 6.56
CA LEU A 47 -8.51 9.87 6.84
C LEU A 47 -6.98 9.75 6.75
N ASN A 48 -6.40 8.64 7.21
CA ASN A 48 -4.97 8.39 7.08
C ASN A 48 -4.54 8.27 5.61
N LEU A 49 -5.36 7.63 4.78
CA LEU A 49 -5.11 7.57 3.33
C LEU A 49 -5.19 8.95 2.67
N LEU A 50 -6.20 9.74 3.01
CA LEU A 50 -6.37 11.10 2.47
C LEU A 50 -5.29 12.07 2.94
N ASN A 51 -4.77 11.89 4.15
CA ASN A 51 -3.72 12.74 4.74
C ASN A 51 -2.30 12.25 4.41
N GLN A 52 -2.15 11.22 3.59
CA GLN A 52 -0.82 10.79 3.16
C GLN A 52 -0.12 11.93 2.42
N PRO A 53 1.10 12.29 2.82
CA PRO A 53 1.85 13.32 2.12
C PRO A 53 2.11 12.87 0.68
N LEU A 54 1.74 13.69 -0.27
CA LEU A 54 2.12 13.45 -1.66
C LEU A 54 3.64 13.52 -1.77
N PRO A 55 4.25 12.68 -2.63
CA PRO A 55 5.68 12.80 -2.91
C PRO A 55 6.00 14.22 -3.40
N GLU A 56 7.15 14.76 -3.02
CA GLU A 56 7.60 16.11 -3.41
C GLU A 56 7.55 16.39 -4.92
N TYR A 57 7.49 15.34 -5.71
CA TYR A 57 7.46 15.41 -7.17
C TYR A 57 6.05 15.30 -7.77
N ALA A 58 4.99 15.14 -6.97
CA ALA A 58 3.64 14.91 -7.50
C ALA A 58 3.17 16.03 -8.45
N ASP A 59 3.55 17.28 -8.14
CA ASP A 59 3.21 18.46 -8.94
C ASP A 59 4.31 18.87 -9.94
N GLN A 60 5.39 18.08 -10.04
CA GLN A 60 6.49 18.39 -10.94
C GLN A 60 6.26 17.77 -12.32
N SER A 61 6.56 18.52 -13.37
CA SER A 61 6.60 17.97 -14.72
C SER A 61 7.52 16.76 -14.81
N PRO A 62 7.23 15.78 -15.68
CA PRO A 62 8.11 14.64 -15.90
C PRO A 62 9.54 15.12 -16.19
N PRO A 63 10.57 14.59 -15.55
CA PRO A 63 11.93 14.97 -15.83
C PRO A 63 12.33 14.51 -17.24
N ARG A 64 13.29 15.20 -17.84
CA ARG A 64 13.88 14.73 -19.10
C ARG A 64 14.55 13.39 -18.85
N PRO A 65 14.34 12.39 -19.75
CA PRO A 65 15.03 11.12 -19.64
C PRO A 65 16.56 11.29 -19.62
N ILE A 66 17.26 10.52 -18.81
CA ILE A 66 18.72 10.48 -18.85
C ILE A 66 19.17 9.77 -20.13
N SER A 67 20.38 10.10 -20.62
CA SER A 67 20.91 9.37 -21.77
C SER A 67 21.15 7.90 -21.41
N PHE A 68 20.78 6.98 -22.32
CA PHE A 68 21.09 5.57 -22.22
C PHE A 68 21.63 5.09 -23.57
N GLU A 69 22.93 4.86 -23.66
CA GLU A 69 23.61 4.54 -24.90
C GLU A 69 24.36 3.22 -24.89
N LYS A 70 24.85 2.77 -23.72
CA LYS A 70 25.74 1.63 -23.63
C LYS A 70 25.21 0.50 -22.76
N GLU A 71 25.15 0.69 -21.44
CA GLU A 71 24.90 -0.40 -20.50
C GLU A 71 24.15 0.02 -19.24
N ILE A 72 23.44 -0.96 -18.69
CA ILE A 72 22.94 -0.96 -17.30
C ILE A 72 23.86 -1.87 -16.51
N LYS A 73 24.42 -1.39 -15.40
CA LYS A 73 25.33 -2.18 -14.60
C LYS A 73 24.93 -2.19 -13.13
N LEU A 74 24.95 -3.39 -12.55
CA LEU A 74 24.79 -3.59 -11.11
C LEU A 74 26.16 -4.05 -10.55
N THR A 75 26.59 -3.44 -9.47
CA THR A 75 27.88 -3.74 -8.85
C THR A 75 27.69 -4.01 -7.37
N GLY A 76 28.03 -5.23 -6.93
CA GLY A 76 27.98 -5.65 -5.54
C GLY A 76 26.61 -5.43 -4.87
N LEU A 77 25.52 -5.60 -5.62
CA LEU A 77 24.20 -5.22 -5.18
C LEU A 77 23.61 -6.23 -4.20
N ASP A 78 23.25 -5.74 -3.00
CA ASP A 78 22.50 -6.47 -1.99
C ASP A 78 21.14 -5.80 -1.77
N PHE A 79 20.12 -6.60 -1.47
CA PHE A 79 18.79 -6.08 -1.16
C PHE A 79 18.05 -6.93 -0.13
N ARG A 80 17.37 -6.24 0.80
CA ARG A 80 16.36 -6.76 1.72
C ARG A 80 15.27 -5.73 1.92
N TYR A 81 14.04 -6.17 2.20
CA TYR A 81 12.90 -5.26 2.34
C TYR A 81 12.92 -4.44 3.64
N THR A 82 13.39 -5.03 4.72
CA THR A 82 13.56 -4.38 6.03
C THR A 82 14.89 -4.80 6.65
N GLU A 83 15.37 -4.06 7.64
CA GLU A 83 16.65 -4.37 8.32
C GLU A 83 16.69 -5.76 8.94
N ASP A 84 15.54 -6.26 9.43
CA ASP A 84 15.42 -7.56 10.07
C ASP A 84 15.04 -8.69 9.09
N SER A 85 14.72 -8.38 7.82
CA SER A 85 14.33 -9.40 6.85
C SER A 85 15.55 -10.13 6.25
N PRO A 86 15.38 -11.38 5.81
CA PRO A 86 16.44 -12.09 5.11
C PRO A 86 16.81 -11.37 3.81
N TRP A 87 18.05 -11.52 3.40
CA TRP A 87 18.54 -11.01 2.13
C TRP A 87 17.83 -11.70 0.97
N VAL A 88 17.20 -10.90 0.10
CA VAL A 88 16.55 -11.35 -1.13
C VAL A 88 17.55 -11.44 -2.27
N LEU A 89 18.46 -10.47 -2.36
CA LEU A 89 19.58 -10.46 -3.31
C LEU A 89 20.89 -10.27 -2.53
N LYS A 90 21.95 -10.95 -2.99
CA LYS A 90 23.27 -10.86 -2.39
C LYS A 90 24.35 -10.80 -3.47
N ASN A 91 25.19 -9.79 -3.39
CA ASN A 91 26.36 -9.59 -4.23
C ASN A 91 26.09 -9.77 -5.73
N ILE A 92 25.00 -9.19 -6.21
CA ILE A 92 24.63 -9.27 -7.62
C ILE A 92 25.54 -8.34 -8.42
N ASN A 93 26.22 -8.93 -9.39
CA ASN A 93 27.05 -8.25 -10.36
C ASN A 93 26.55 -8.62 -11.75
N LEU A 94 26.07 -7.63 -12.50
CA LEU A 94 25.43 -7.85 -13.78
C LEU A 94 25.67 -6.65 -14.70
N SER A 95 26.01 -6.88 -15.96
CA SER A 95 26.09 -5.87 -17.00
C SER A 95 25.15 -6.24 -18.14
N LEU A 96 24.29 -5.31 -18.53
CA LEU A 96 23.27 -5.46 -19.56
C LEU A 96 23.52 -4.40 -20.64
N GLU A 97 24.01 -4.82 -21.78
CA GLU A 97 24.28 -3.92 -22.91
C GLU A 97 22.96 -3.48 -23.57
N LYS A 98 22.96 -2.26 -24.09
CA LYS A 98 21.82 -1.73 -24.85
C LYS A 98 21.46 -2.65 -26.03
N GLY A 99 20.17 -2.94 -26.16
CA GLY A 99 19.64 -3.82 -27.20
C GLY A 99 19.63 -5.31 -26.85
N MET A 100 20.23 -5.72 -25.73
CA MET A 100 20.15 -7.10 -25.28
C MET A 100 18.71 -7.52 -24.94
N ARG A 101 18.39 -8.80 -25.17
CA ARG A 101 17.19 -9.48 -24.69
C ARG A 101 17.61 -10.48 -23.63
N ILE A 102 17.10 -10.31 -22.42
CA ILE A 102 17.56 -11.06 -21.25
C ILE A 102 16.38 -11.75 -20.60
N GLY A 103 16.55 -13.04 -20.27
CA GLY A 103 15.60 -13.81 -19.50
C GLY A 103 16.15 -14.16 -18.12
N PHE A 104 15.41 -13.82 -17.05
CA PHE A 104 15.73 -14.25 -15.69
C PHE A 104 14.97 -15.53 -15.36
N ILE A 105 15.70 -16.63 -15.12
CA ILE A 105 15.14 -17.94 -14.83
C ILE A 105 15.44 -18.30 -13.38
N GLY A 106 14.51 -18.92 -12.70
CA GLY A 106 14.66 -19.39 -11.32
C GLY A 106 13.33 -19.75 -10.68
N VAL A 107 13.38 -20.43 -9.55
CA VAL A 107 12.21 -20.83 -8.78
C VAL A 107 11.43 -19.63 -8.25
N THR A 108 10.16 -19.82 -7.88
CA THR A 108 9.38 -18.77 -7.22
C THR A 108 10.06 -18.35 -5.90
N GLY A 109 10.11 -17.04 -5.66
CA GLY A 109 10.80 -16.49 -4.48
C GLY A 109 12.32 -16.30 -4.63
N SER A 110 12.92 -16.59 -5.79
CA SER A 110 14.36 -16.40 -6.01
C SER A 110 14.82 -14.94 -6.22
N GLY A 111 13.93 -13.96 -6.06
CA GLY A 111 14.27 -12.55 -6.17
C GLY A 111 14.22 -11.94 -7.58
N LYS A 112 13.72 -12.66 -8.61
CA LYS A 112 13.64 -12.16 -9.99
C LYS A 112 12.89 -10.86 -10.13
N SER A 113 11.68 -10.79 -9.58
CA SER A 113 10.86 -9.57 -9.62
C SER A 113 11.54 -8.43 -8.86
N THR A 114 12.11 -8.72 -7.70
CA THR A 114 12.87 -7.74 -6.91
C THR A 114 14.08 -7.18 -7.69
N LEU A 115 14.80 -8.03 -8.41
CA LEU A 115 15.91 -7.60 -9.26
C LEU A 115 15.41 -6.68 -10.40
N LEU A 116 14.30 -7.04 -11.04
CA LEU A 116 13.68 -6.19 -12.07
C LEU A 116 13.21 -4.85 -11.49
N ASP A 117 12.60 -4.86 -10.31
CA ASP A 117 12.15 -3.63 -9.63
C ASP A 117 13.32 -2.70 -9.31
N ILE A 118 14.49 -3.25 -8.97
CA ILE A 118 15.71 -2.46 -8.76
C ILE A 118 16.24 -1.92 -10.09
N ILE A 119 16.31 -2.75 -11.15
CA ILE A 119 16.74 -2.31 -12.48
C ILE A 119 15.83 -1.19 -13.01
N MET A 120 14.52 -1.31 -12.78
CA MET A 120 13.55 -0.27 -13.14
C MET A 120 13.63 0.97 -12.23
N GLY A 121 14.42 0.94 -11.17
CA GLY A 121 14.50 2.04 -10.21
C GLY A 121 13.25 2.20 -9.34
N ILE A 122 12.40 1.18 -9.22
CA ILE A 122 11.25 1.15 -8.30
C ILE A 122 11.75 0.95 -6.87
N LEU A 123 12.67 -0.01 -6.69
CA LEU A 123 13.35 -0.27 -5.42
C LEU A 123 14.79 0.29 -5.44
N SER A 124 15.26 0.70 -4.28
CA SER A 124 16.69 1.06 -4.07
C SER A 124 17.42 -0.09 -3.43
N SER A 125 18.64 -0.38 -3.89
CA SER A 125 19.50 -1.37 -3.25
C SER A 125 19.79 -1.01 -1.78
N THR A 126 19.98 -2.02 -0.94
CA THR A 126 20.48 -1.82 0.42
C THR A 126 21.98 -1.51 0.42
N ASN A 127 22.75 -2.24 -0.40
CA ASN A 127 24.16 -2.01 -0.65
C ASN A 127 24.45 -2.13 -2.14
N GLY A 128 25.63 -1.68 -2.57
CA GLY A 128 26.01 -1.67 -3.98
C GLY A 128 25.29 -0.59 -4.77
N GLU A 129 25.41 -0.61 -6.08
CA GLU A 129 24.89 0.44 -6.93
C GLU A 129 24.33 -0.08 -8.25
N LEU A 130 23.35 0.66 -8.76
CA LEU A 130 22.86 0.59 -10.13
C LEU A 130 23.40 1.79 -10.89
N THR A 131 24.10 1.55 -11.99
CA THR A 131 24.60 2.60 -12.88
C THR A 131 24.03 2.43 -14.28
N ILE A 132 23.76 3.56 -14.95
CA ILE A 132 23.39 3.64 -16.36
C ILE A 132 24.48 4.45 -17.07
N ASP A 133 25.19 3.83 -17.98
CA ASP A 133 26.34 4.44 -18.67
C ASP A 133 27.32 5.09 -17.69
N GLN A 134 27.66 4.39 -16.59
CA GLN A 134 28.53 4.84 -15.49
C GLN A 134 27.90 5.95 -14.58
N GLN A 135 26.68 6.41 -14.85
CA GLN A 135 25.99 7.35 -13.99
C GLN A 135 25.19 6.60 -12.93
N PRO A 136 25.46 6.79 -11.62
CA PRO A 136 24.73 6.11 -10.57
C PRO A 136 23.29 6.62 -10.47
N ILE A 137 22.35 5.69 -10.30
CA ILE A 137 20.92 5.98 -10.11
C ILE A 137 20.65 6.16 -8.62
N ASN A 138 20.08 7.30 -8.26
CA ASN A 138 19.73 7.68 -6.91
C ASN A 138 18.36 8.37 -6.86
N SER A 139 17.94 8.82 -5.69
CA SER A 139 16.63 9.46 -5.49
C SER A 139 16.38 10.68 -6.41
N LYS A 140 17.42 11.40 -6.80
CA LYS A 140 17.32 12.63 -7.60
C LYS A 140 17.09 12.37 -9.10
N ASN A 141 17.70 11.31 -9.64
CA ASN A 141 17.66 11.01 -11.09
C ASN A 141 16.84 9.77 -11.45
N ARG A 142 16.33 9.02 -10.45
CA ARG A 142 15.52 7.83 -10.62
C ARG A 142 14.34 8.03 -11.57
N ARG A 143 13.60 9.13 -11.44
CA ARG A 143 12.45 9.42 -12.32
C ARG A 143 12.88 9.66 -13.77
N ALA A 144 14.04 10.25 -13.99
CA ALA A 144 14.61 10.44 -15.32
C ALA A 144 15.02 9.11 -15.97
N TRP A 145 15.46 8.13 -15.16
CA TRP A 145 15.66 6.76 -15.60
C TRP A 145 14.35 6.06 -15.89
N GLN A 146 13.38 6.15 -15.00
CA GLN A 146 12.05 5.53 -15.16
C GLN A 146 11.32 6.01 -16.43
N ALA A 147 11.61 7.19 -16.94
CA ALA A 147 11.05 7.69 -18.19
C ALA A 147 11.47 6.87 -19.44
N HIS A 148 12.48 5.99 -19.34
CA HIS A 148 12.87 5.04 -20.37
C HIS A 148 12.15 3.70 -20.29
N ILE A 149 11.40 3.43 -19.21
CA ILE A 149 10.94 2.10 -18.87
C ILE A 149 9.48 1.93 -19.25
N ALA A 150 9.19 0.90 -20.01
CA ALA A 150 7.85 0.37 -20.19
C ALA A 150 7.77 -0.98 -19.46
N HIS A 151 6.78 -1.14 -18.59
CA HIS A 151 6.57 -2.35 -17.80
C HIS A 151 5.25 -3.02 -18.18
N VAL A 152 5.28 -4.33 -18.42
CA VAL A 152 4.09 -5.15 -18.59
C VAL A 152 3.95 -6.02 -17.34
N PRO A 153 3.01 -5.72 -16.41
CA PRO A 153 2.83 -6.48 -15.19
C PRO A 153 2.22 -7.86 -15.46
N GLN A 154 2.45 -8.80 -14.54
CA GLN A 154 1.85 -10.15 -14.63
C GLN A 154 0.32 -10.11 -14.51
N ASN A 155 -0.20 -9.23 -13.64
CA ASN A 155 -1.63 -9.02 -13.47
C ASN A 155 -2.00 -7.69 -14.12
N ILE A 156 -2.68 -7.78 -15.25
CA ILE A 156 -3.17 -6.60 -15.97
C ILE A 156 -4.57 -6.29 -15.42
N TYR A 157 -4.74 -5.11 -14.85
CA TYR A 157 -6.06 -4.57 -14.51
C TYR A 157 -6.57 -3.76 -15.69
N LEU A 158 -7.71 -4.18 -16.23
CA LEU A 158 -8.44 -3.40 -17.23
C LEU A 158 -9.65 -2.78 -16.53
N ALA A 159 -9.78 -1.46 -16.61
CA ALA A 159 -10.98 -0.76 -16.19
C ALA A 159 -12.14 -1.11 -17.13
N ASP A 160 -13.36 -1.09 -16.62
CA ASP A 160 -14.57 -1.25 -17.45
C ASP A 160 -14.81 0.03 -18.28
N SER A 161 -13.95 0.22 -19.27
CA SER A 161 -13.89 1.39 -20.13
C SER A 161 -13.38 1.01 -21.52
N SER A 162 -13.25 1.98 -22.44
CA SER A 162 -12.73 1.73 -23.78
C SER A 162 -11.26 1.30 -23.77
N ILE A 163 -10.80 0.68 -24.85
CA ILE A 163 -9.38 0.31 -25.03
C ILE A 163 -8.50 1.56 -24.96
N GLU A 164 -8.95 2.67 -25.53
CA GLU A 164 -8.23 3.95 -25.56
C GLU A 164 -8.01 4.52 -24.16
N GLU A 165 -8.97 4.33 -23.25
CA GLU A 165 -8.86 4.76 -21.85
C GLU A 165 -8.05 3.80 -20.99
N ASN A 166 -7.78 2.59 -21.45
CA ASN A 166 -6.95 1.58 -20.79
C ASN A 166 -5.49 1.60 -21.24
N ILE A 167 -5.11 2.40 -22.23
CA ILE A 167 -3.75 2.59 -22.75
C ILE A 167 -3.23 3.97 -22.33
#